data_72beebed929c550f3923acb23cc727e4
#
_entry.id   72beebed929c550f3923acb23cc727e4
#
_cell.length_a   1.000
_cell.length_b   1.000
_cell.length_c   1.000
_cell.angle_alpha   90.00
_cell.angle_beta   90.00
_cell.angle_gamma   90.00
#
_symmetry.space_group_name_H-M   'P 1'
#
loop_
_entity.id
_entity.type
_entity.pdbx_description
1 polymer ?
#
loop_
_entity_poly.entity_id
_entity_poly.type
_entity_poly.pdbx_seq_one_letter_code
_entity_poly.pdbx_strand_id
1 'polypeptide(L)'
;QRDASAIKRYMKMLYDRAGTDPLMMPQYLCLFGDGSYNNIALDANNQNWIPSYQTANSTDPTRSYVSDDFYALLDDGEGENTFDITDIGVGRIPVIGRDQARQMVDKILAYDRLTMLTSTGAQCAVGNDAGLNDWRNWVMFVGDDQEGDGFEGTVHMSQSDGLATSVENEHPCYNINKVYLDAYTQYTTPGGERYP
;
A
#
# COMPACT_ATOMS: atom_id res chain seq x y z
N GLN A 1 -5.24 -7.68 -25.85
CA GLN A 1 -4.48 -8.35 -24.79
C GLN A 1 -4.13 -7.31 -23.75
N ARG A 2 -4.39 -7.60 -22.47
CA ARG A 2 -3.97 -6.74 -21.36
C ARG A 2 -2.49 -7.01 -21.11
N ASP A 3 -1.69 -5.94 -21.09
CA ASP A 3 -0.24 -6.06 -21.03
C ASP A 3 0.32 -5.00 -20.07
N ALA A 4 0.96 -5.46 -19.01
CA ALA A 4 1.63 -4.60 -18.04
C ALA A 4 2.70 -3.73 -18.72
N SER A 5 3.47 -4.31 -19.64
CA SER A 5 4.51 -3.58 -20.37
C SER A 5 3.97 -2.42 -21.21
N ALA A 6 2.71 -2.50 -21.65
CA ALA A 6 2.11 -1.40 -22.42
C ALA A 6 1.86 -0.17 -21.54
N ILE A 7 1.43 -0.37 -20.29
CA ILE A 7 1.25 0.70 -19.33
C ILE A 7 2.60 1.35 -18.99
N LYS A 8 3.61 0.54 -18.67
CA LYS A 8 4.97 1.03 -18.41
C LYS A 8 5.52 1.83 -19.59
N ARG A 9 5.42 1.31 -20.81
CA ARG A 9 5.90 2.00 -22.02
C ARG A 9 5.18 3.33 -22.25
N TYR A 10 3.90 3.41 -21.93
CA TYR A 10 3.16 4.67 -22.03
C TYR A 10 3.67 5.69 -21.01
N MET A 11 3.90 5.28 -19.76
CA MET A 11 4.47 6.16 -18.74
C MET A 11 5.89 6.59 -19.09
N LYS A 12 6.73 5.66 -19.54
CA LYS A 12 8.08 5.97 -20.02
C LYS A 12 8.06 6.97 -21.18
N MET A 13 7.15 6.81 -22.14
CA MET A 13 7.02 7.78 -23.24
C MET A 13 6.71 9.20 -22.73
N LEU A 14 5.88 9.33 -21.69
CA LEU A 14 5.59 10.64 -21.10
C LEU A 14 6.81 11.20 -20.35
N TYR A 15 7.47 10.35 -19.58
CA TYR A 15 8.70 10.65 -18.84
C TYR A 15 9.81 11.15 -19.79
N ASP A 16 10.12 10.38 -20.83
CA ASP A 16 11.15 10.72 -21.82
C ASP A 16 10.82 12.01 -22.57
N ARG A 17 9.55 12.27 -22.89
CA ARG A 17 9.13 13.51 -23.54
C ARG A 17 9.23 14.73 -22.66
N ALA A 18 9.04 14.57 -21.36
CA ALA A 18 9.18 15.66 -20.41
C ALA A 18 10.65 16.10 -20.27
N GLY A 19 11.59 15.16 -20.38
CA GLY A 19 13.02 15.44 -20.24
C GLY A 19 13.32 16.14 -18.92
N THR A 20 13.73 17.39 -18.97
CA THR A 20 14.04 18.20 -17.78
C THR A 20 12.93 19.22 -17.44
N ASP A 21 11.80 19.19 -18.11
CA ASP A 21 10.70 20.12 -17.84
C ASP A 21 9.83 19.59 -16.69
N PRO A 22 9.88 20.20 -15.49
CA PRO A 22 9.14 19.73 -14.32
C PRO A 22 7.63 19.88 -14.46
N LEU A 23 7.14 20.71 -15.38
CA LEU A 23 5.71 20.89 -15.63
C LEU A 23 5.12 19.79 -16.51
N MET A 24 5.96 19.15 -17.30
CA MET A 24 5.57 18.06 -18.19
C MET A 24 5.85 16.69 -17.57
N MET A 25 6.68 16.62 -16.53
CA MET A 25 7.07 15.40 -15.86
C MET A 25 5.87 14.74 -15.16
N PRO A 26 5.52 13.49 -15.50
CA PRO A 26 4.52 12.75 -14.73
C PRO A 26 5.02 12.57 -13.29
N GLN A 27 4.17 12.87 -12.32
CA GLN A 27 4.52 12.73 -10.90
C GLN A 27 3.86 11.53 -10.26
N TYR A 28 2.69 11.14 -10.74
CA TYR A 28 1.89 10.07 -10.16
C TYR A 28 1.20 9.24 -11.22
N LEU A 29 1.06 7.94 -10.93
CA LEU A 29 0.24 7.00 -11.68
C LEU A 29 -0.80 6.38 -10.76
N CYS A 30 -2.08 6.58 -11.05
CA CYS A 30 -3.16 5.91 -10.35
C CYS A 30 -3.70 4.74 -11.20
N LEU A 31 -3.53 3.53 -10.72
CA LEU A 31 -4.08 2.31 -11.30
C LEU A 31 -5.49 2.07 -10.73
N PHE A 32 -6.52 2.53 -11.43
CA PHE A 32 -7.89 2.43 -10.94
C PHE A 32 -8.57 1.18 -11.47
N GLY A 33 -8.39 0.07 -10.77
CA GLY A 33 -8.89 -1.25 -11.12
C GLY A 33 -8.12 -2.37 -10.43
N ASP A 34 -8.80 -3.47 -10.16
CA ASP A 34 -8.18 -4.66 -9.60
C ASP A 34 -7.24 -5.34 -10.59
N GLY A 35 -6.21 -5.97 -10.07
CA GLY A 35 -5.26 -6.80 -10.81
C GLY A 35 -5.30 -8.24 -10.33
N SER A 36 -4.63 -9.12 -11.05
CA SER A 36 -4.49 -10.52 -10.68
C SER A 36 -3.09 -11.02 -10.97
N TYR A 37 -2.57 -11.89 -10.10
CA TYR A 37 -1.35 -12.64 -10.39
C TYR A 37 -1.53 -13.57 -11.61
N ASN A 38 -2.77 -13.98 -11.90
CA ASN A 38 -3.09 -14.82 -13.04
C ASN A 38 -3.54 -13.97 -14.23
N ASN A 39 -2.60 -13.59 -15.04
CA ASN A 39 -2.84 -12.79 -16.26
C ASN A 39 -3.39 -13.62 -17.44
N ILE A 40 -3.44 -14.94 -17.33
CA ILE A 40 -3.77 -15.86 -18.42
C ILE A 40 -5.22 -16.35 -18.33
N ALA A 41 -5.61 -16.87 -17.17
CA ALA A 41 -6.96 -17.40 -16.96
C ALA A 41 -7.91 -16.32 -16.48
N LEU A 42 -8.55 -15.63 -17.40
CA LEU A 42 -9.57 -14.62 -17.10
C LEU A 42 -10.94 -15.30 -17.10
N ASP A 43 -11.66 -15.15 -16.00
CA ASP A 43 -13.02 -15.62 -15.83
C ASP A 43 -13.88 -14.59 -15.05
N ALA A 44 -15.08 -14.94 -14.64
CA ALA A 44 -15.98 -14.06 -13.92
C ALA A 44 -15.40 -13.60 -12.56
N ASN A 45 -14.53 -14.40 -11.94
CA ASN A 45 -13.90 -14.12 -10.64
C ASN A 45 -12.51 -13.48 -10.79
N ASN A 46 -11.91 -13.58 -11.97
CA ASN A 46 -10.59 -13.04 -12.29
C ASN A 46 -10.69 -12.11 -13.49
N GLN A 47 -11.21 -10.91 -13.28
CA GLN A 47 -11.38 -9.93 -14.35
C GLN A 47 -10.06 -9.27 -14.77
N ASN A 48 -9.11 -9.16 -13.84
CA ASN A 48 -7.81 -8.52 -14.06
C ASN A 48 -7.94 -7.22 -14.87
N TRP A 49 -8.67 -6.25 -14.32
CA TRP A 49 -9.01 -4.99 -15.01
C TRP A 49 -7.77 -4.22 -15.44
N ILE A 50 -6.80 -4.09 -14.52
CA ILE A 50 -5.51 -3.50 -14.79
C ILE A 50 -4.46 -4.53 -14.41
N PRO A 51 -3.72 -5.10 -15.39
CA PRO A 51 -2.77 -6.17 -15.13
C PRO A 51 -1.74 -5.74 -14.07
N SER A 52 -1.33 -6.70 -13.26
CA SER A 52 -0.19 -6.56 -12.35
C SER A 52 1.06 -7.12 -13.02
N TYR A 53 2.19 -6.50 -12.76
CA TYR A 53 3.48 -7.10 -13.10
C TYR A 53 3.79 -8.21 -12.09
N GLN A 54 4.31 -9.30 -12.56
CA GLN A 54 4.81 -10.40 -11.74
C GLN A 54 6.28 -10.62 -12.05
N THR A 55 7.08 -10.80 -11.01
CA THR A 55 8.51 -11.08 -11.14
C THR A 55 8.76 -12.38 -11.92
N ALA A 56 9.88 -12.44 -12.64
CA ALA A 56 10.21 -13.58 -13.50
C ALA A 56 10.48 -14.87 -12.70
N ASN A 57 10.94 -14.76 -11.46
CA ASN A 57 11.30 -15.91 -10.64
C ASN A 57 10.13 -16.41 -9.80
N SER A 58 9.17 -17.05 -10.45
CA SER A 58 7.97 -17.59 -9.78
C SER A 58 8.21 -18.91 -9.01
N THR A 59 9.41 -19.44 -9.00
CA THR A 59 9.77 -20.67 -8.28
C THR A 59 10.40 -20.40 -6.91
N ASP A 60 10.83 -19.18 -6.65
CA ASP A 60 11.38 -18.75 -5.36
C ASP A 60 10.31 -18.00 -4.57
N PRO A 61 9.80 -18.57 -3.45
CA PRO A 61 8.74 -17.93 -2.66
C PRO A 61 9.12 -16.55 -2.10
N THR A 62 10.41 -16.29 -1.91
CA THR A 62 10.91 -15.03 -1.36
C THR A 62 11.09 -13.95 -2.42
N ARG A 63 11.12 -14.34 -3.71
CA ARG A 63 11.34 -13.46 -4.85
C ARG A 63 10.19 -13.45 -5.85
N SER A 64 9.15 -14.23 -5.58
CA SER A 64 7.95 -14.32 -6.42
C SER A 64 6.86 -13.44 -5.84
N TYR A 65 6.70 -12.25 -6.39
CA TYR A 65 5.68 -11.28 -5.94
C TYR A 65 5.10 -10.50 -7.13
N VAL A 66 3.94 -9.93 -6.91
CA VAL A 66 3.34 -8.93 -7.79
C VAL A 66 3.71 -7.54 -7.29
N SER A 67 4.03 -6.63 -8.21
CA SER A 67 4.38 -5.25 -7.86
C SER A 67 3.80 -4.27 -8.86
N ASP A 68 3.33 -3.14 -8.36
CA ASP A 68 2.96 -1.99 -9.18
C ASP A 68 4.12 -1.02 -9.39
N ASP A 69 5.22 -1.16 -8.63
CA ASP A 69 6.43 -0.34 -8.79
C ASP A 69 7.02 -0.47 -10.20
N PHE A 70 6.83 -1.63 -10.84
CA PHE A 70 7.21 -1.86 -12.23
C PHE A 70 6.76 -0.76 -13.19
N TYR A 71 5.60 -0.15 -12.95
CA TYR A 71 5.05 0.92 -13.79
C TYR A 71 5.70 2.27 -13.55
N ALA A 72 6.39 2.43 -12.44
CA ALA A 72 7.01 3.66 -11.99
C ALA A 72 8.55 3.68 -12.15
N LEU A 73 9.12 2.57 -12.60
CA LEU A 73 10.55 2.42 -12.91
C LEU A 73 10.76 2.80 -14.38
N LEU A 74 11.14 4.04 -14.65
CA LEU A 74 11.07 4.64 -15.99
C LEU A 74 12.43 4.92 -16.60
N ASP A 75 13.53 4.78 -15.87
CA ASP A 75 14.86 4.90 -16.42
C ASP A 75 15.21 3.74 -17.38
N ASP A 76 16.23 3.94 -18.21
CA ASP A 76 16.64 2.93 -19.17
C ASP A 76 17.26 1.71 -18.47
N GLY A 77 16.74 0.54 -18.77
CA GLY A 77 17.22 -0.72 -18.22
C GLY A 77 16.61 -1.14 -16.88
N GLU A 78 15.66 -0.36 -16.35
CA GLU A 78 14.96 -0.68 -15.11
C GLU A 78 13.71 -1.55 -15.29
N GLY A 79 13.28 -2.15 -14.19
CA GLY A 79 11.99 -2.82 -14.06
C GLY A 79 12.02 -4.33 -13.91
N GLU A 80 13.19 -4.95 -13.97
CA GLU A 80 13.37 -6.38 -13.70
C GLU A 80 14.08 -6.66 -12.36
N ASN A 81 14.58 -5.61 -11.70
CA ASN A 81 15.31 -5.69 -10.44
C ASN A 81 14.53 -5.11 -9.27
N THR A 82 14.71 -5.71 -8.11
CA THR A 82 14.12 -5.25 -6.85
C THR A 82 14.88 -4.09 -6.19
N PHE A 83 15.95 -3.64 -6.78
CA PHE A 83 16.82 -2.59 -6.24
C PHE A 83 16.66 -1.23 -6.92
N ASP A 84 15.82 -1.20 -7.98
CA ASP A 84 15.55 0.04 -8.69
C ASP A 84 14.66 0.97 -7.86
N ILE A 85 14.83 2.27 -8.02
CA ILE A 85 14.07 3.30 -7.29
C ILE A 85 13.01 3.87 -8.22
N THR A 86 11.79 3.99 -7.74
CA THR A 86 10.68 4.53 -8.54
C THR A 86 10.87 6.01 -8.86
N ASP A 87 10.70 6.39 -10.12
CA ASP A 87 10.81 7.77 -10.62
C ASP A 87 9.56 8.59 -10.35
N ILE A 88 8.43 7.93 -10.20
CA ILE A 88 7.12 8.56 -9.94
C ILE A 88 6.37 7.81 -8.83
N GLY A 89 5.42 8.47 -8.19
CA GLY A 89 4.52 7.80 -7.26
C GLY A 89 3.54 6.89 -8.00
N VAL A 90 3.37 5.66 -7.54
CA VAL A 90 2.36 4.74 -8.08
C VAL A 90 1.45 4.23 -6.97
N GLY A 91 0.17 4.10 -7.27
CA GLY A 91 -0.80 3.52 -6.34
C GLY A 91 -1.95 2.86 -7.06
N ARG A 92 -2.48 1.81 -6.45
CA ARG A 92 -3.62 1.07 -7.00
C ARG A 92 -4.85 1.23 -6.12
N ILE A 93 -5.98 1.46 -6.77
CA ILE A 93 -7.30 1.35 -6.17
C ILE A 93 -7.95 0.06 -6.70
N PRO A 94 -7.90 -1.05 -5.94
CA PRO A 94 -8.30 -2.37 -6.42
C PRO A 94 -9.82 -2.53 -6.40
N VAL A 95 -10.50 -1.99 -7.39
CA VAL A 95 -11.96 -2.06 -7.54
C VAL A 95 -12.33 -2.98 -8.70
N ILE A 96 -13.34 -3.82 -8.48
CA ILE A 96 -13.81 -4.81 -9.46
C ILE A 96 -15.11 -4.41 -10.16
N GLY A 97 -15.71 -3.28 -9.79
CA GLY A 97 -16.96 -2.85 -10.38
C GLY A 97 -17.30 -1.39 -10.09
N ARG A 98 -18.31 -0.90 -10.81
CA ARG A 98 -18.72 0.50 -10.73
C ARG A 98 -19.13 0.95 -9.32
N ASP A 99 -19.81 0.10 -8.58
CA ASP A 99 -20.31 0.46 -7.24
C ASP A 99 -19.16 0.55 -6.24
N GLN A 100 -18.19 -0.37 -6.29
CA GLN A 100 -16.96 -0.28 -5.50
C GLN A 100 -16.15 0.95 -5.89
N ALA A 101 -16.03 1.24 -7.20
CA ALA A 101 -15.31 2.42 -7.66
C ALA A 101 -15.94 3.71 -7.09
N ARG A 102 -17.28 3.80 -7.11
CA ARG A 102 -17.99 4.94 -6.51
C ARG A 102 -17.75 5.03 -5.01
N GLN A 103 -17.89 3.92 -4.28
CA GLN A 103 -17.65 3.88 -2.84
C GLN A 103 -16.23 4.33 -2.47
N MET A 104 -15.22 3.92 -3.26
CA MET A 104 -13.84 4.35 -3.02
C MET A 104 -13.64 5.84 -3.29
N VAL A 105 -14.22 6.37 -4.36
CA VAL A 105 -14.19 7.82 -4.63
C VAL A 105 -14.91 8.59 -3.52
N ASP A 106 -16.09 8.15 -3.12
CA ASP A 106 -16.85 8.78 -2.03
C ASP A 106 -16.08 8.77 -0.70
N LYS A 107 -15.39 7.64 -0.40
CA LYS A 107 -14.51 7.52 0.77
C LYS A 107 -13.35 8.51 0.72
N ILE A 108 -12.66 8.63 -0.41
CA ILE A 108 -11.55 9.56 -0.59
C ILE A 108 -12.03 11.01 -0.43
N LEU A 109 -13.13 11.36 -1.08
CA LEU A 109 -13.71 12.69 -0.99
C LEU A 109 -14.21 13.02 0.43
N ALA A 110 -14.79 12.04 1.13
CA ALA A 110 -15.21 12.21 2.52
C ALA A 110 -14.00 12.44 3.44
N TYR A 111 -12.93 11.69 3.22
CA TYR A 111 -11.68 11.88 3.96
C TYR A 111 -11.08 13.27 3.73
N ASP A 112 -11.00 13.70 2.47
CA ASP A 112 -10.44 15.01 2.11
C ASP A 112 -11.30 16.17 2.67
N ARG A 113 -12.62 16.04 2.61
CA ARG A 113 -13.56 17.06 3.08
C ARG A 113 -13.83 17.05 4.58
N LEU A 114 -13.15 16.19 5.33
CA LEU A 114 -13.41 16.00 6.77
C LEU A 114 -14.87 15.59 7.06
N THR A 115 -15.51 14.89 6.16
CA THR A 115 -16.87 14.37 6.34
C THR A 115 -16.84 12.89 6.68
N MET A 116 -17.71 12.45 7.56
CA MET A 116 -17.91 11.02 7.83
C MET A 116 -19.04 10.50 6.95
N LEU A 117 -18.81 9.35 6.31
CA LEU A 117 -19.87 8.59 5.68
C LEU A 117 -20.51 7.67 6.73
N THR A 118 -21.81 7.78 6.89
CA THR A 118 -22.56 6.82 7.69
C THR A 118 -22.77 5.52 6.92
N SER A 119 -23.11 4.44 7.61
CA SER A 119 -23.44 3.15 7.00
C SER A 119 -24.60 3.21 5.98
N THR A 120 -25.36 4.29 5.99
CA THR A 120 -26.45 4.57 5.05
C THR A 120 -26.04 5.48 3.90
N GLY A 121 -24.76 5.85 3.81
CA GLY A 121 -24.23 6.77 2.80
C GLY A 121 -24.58 8.24 3.03
N ALA A 122 -25.26 8.57 4.14
CA ALA A 122 -25.50 9.96 4.51
C ALA A 122 -24.19 10.59 5.02
N GLN A 123 -23.89 11.80 4.56
CA GLN A 123 -22.77 12.57 5.06
C GLN A 123 -23.12 13.16 6.43
N CYS A 124 -22.40 12.79 7.46
CA CYS A 124 -22.41 13.56 8.69
C CYS A 124 -21.53 14.79 8.48
N ALA A 125 -22.12 15.97 8.54
CA ALA A 125 -21.35 17.19 8.67
C ALA A 125 -20.59 17.08 10.01
N VAL A 126 -19.27 16.98 9.92
CA VAL A 126 -18.43 17.06 11.09
C VAL A 126 -18.48 18.53 11.53
N GLY A 127 -19.32 18.82 12.50
CA GLY A 127 -19.28 20.11 13.19
C GLY A 127 -17.88 20.32 13.79
N ASN A 128 -17.62 21.50 14.32
CA ASN A 128 -16.33 21.85 14.96
C ASN A 128 -15.98 21.01 16.20
N ASP A 129 -16.56 19.83 16.35
CA ASP A 129 -16.21 18.87 17.39
C ASP A 129 -14.88 18.21 17.06
N ALA A 130 -13.82 18.73 17.65
CA ALA A 130 -12.45 18.23 17.53
C ALA A 130 -12.35 16.70 17.77
N GLY A 131 -13.21 16.14 18.61
CA GLY A 131 -13.21 14.72 18.95
C GLY A 131 -13.57 13.77 17.81
N LEU A 132 -14.30 14.19 16.80
CA LEU A 132 -14.74 13.32 15.70
C LEU A 132 -13.64 13.02 14.67
N ASN A 133 -12.53 13.74 14.70
CA ASN A 133 -11.39 13.55 13.80
C ASN A 133 -10.11 13.10 14.50
N ASP A 134 -10.15 12.81 15.79
CA ASP A 134 -8.97 12.41 16.58
C ASP A 134 -8.29 11.15 16.02
N TRP A 135 -9.05 10.26 15.38
CA TRP A 135 -8.51 9.07 14.75
C TRP A 135 -7.45 9.37 13.67
N ARG A 136 -7.43 10.56 13.09
CA ARG A 136 -6.43 10.98 12.11
C ARG A 136 -5.07 11.27 12.71
N ASN A 137 -5.06 11.54 14.01
CA ASN A 137 -3.83 11.78 14.78
C ASN A 137 -3.33 10.49 15.46
N TRP A 138 -3.97 9.35 15.20
CA TRP A 138 -3.53 8.08 15.74
C TRP A 138 -2.53 7.43 14.78
N VAL A 139 -1.34 7.14 15.31
CA VAL A 139 -0.30 6.37 14.61
C VAL A 139 -0.08 5.08 15.37
N MET A 140 -0.20 3.96 14.67
CA MET A 140 0.00 2.64 15.25
C MET A 140 1.32 2.06 14.77
N PHE A 141 2.14 1.62 15.70
CA PHE A 141 3.36 0.86 15.47
C PHE A 141 3.13 -0.58 15.87
N VAL A 142 3.38 -1.50 14.94
CA VAL A 142 3.21 -2.93 15.16
C VAL A 142 4.58 -3.59 15.00
N GLY A 143 4.95 -4.42 15.95
CA GLY A 143 6.16 -5.23 15.89
C GLY A 143 5.83 -6.68 16.17
N ASP A 144 6.45 -7.57 15.41
CA ASP A 144 6.39 -9.02 15.62
C ASP A 144 7.21 -9.40 16.84
N ASP A 145 6.96 -10.59 17.39
CA ASP A 145 7.71 -11.12 18.51
C ASP A 145 8.98 -11.83 18.06
N GLN A 146 9.75 -12.27 19.05
CA GLN A 146 10.95 -13.05 18.81
C GLN A 146 10.61 -14.51 18.53
N GLU A 147 10.85 -14.97 17.31
CA GLU A 147 10.78 -16.40 16.97
C GLU A 147 12.12 -17.09 17.26
N GLY A 148 12.13 -17.95 18.29
CA GLY A 148 13.28 -18.75 18.66
C GLY A 148 14.49 -17.95 19.20
N ASP A 149 15.67 -18.56 19.14
CA ASP A 149 16.95 -17.95 19.62
C ASP A 149 17.57 -16.96 18.62
N GLY A 150 16.81 -16.51 17.63
CA GLY A 150 17.28 -15.70 16.51
C GLY A 150 17.36 -14.20 16.82
N PHE A 151 18.29 -13.53 16.20
CA PHE A 151 18.50 -12.09 16.26
C PHE A 151 17.34 -11.28 15.64
N GLU A 152 16.49 -11.91 14.82
CA GLU A 152 15.52 -11.22 13.97
C GLU A 152 14.31 -10.65 14.74
N GLY A 153 13.78 -11.33 15.76
CA GLY A 153 12.56 -10.90 16.43
C GLY A 153 12.69 -9.60 17.21
N THR A 154 13.78 -9.42 17.96
CA THR A 154 14.01 -8.18 18.73
C THR A 154 14.32 -6.98 17.84
N VAL A 155 14.79 -7.19 16.61
CA VAL A 155 15.11 -6.12 15.67
C VAL A 155 13.86 -5.37 15.23
N HIS A 156 12.81 -6.08 14.86
CA HIS A 156 11.57 -5.46 14.37
C HIS A 156 10.87 -4.63 15.44
N MET A 157 10.76 -5.14 16.66
CA MET A 157 10.21 -4.36 17.77
C MET A 157 11.07 -3.15 18.12
N SER A 158 12.39 -3.32 18.19
CA SER A 158 13.31 -2.24 18.52
C SER A 158 13.29 -1.13 17.48
N GLN A 159 13.24 -1.48 16.21
CA GLN A 159 13.10 -0.51 15.11
C GLN A 159 11.76 0.21 15.17
N SER A 160 10.68 -0.52 15.38
CA SER A 160 9.33 0.04 15.51
C SER A 160 9.24 0.98 16.73
N ASP A 161 9.82 0.60 17.87
CA ASP A 161 9.85 1.43 19.07
C ASP A 161 10.71 2.68 18.91
N GLY A 162 11.85 2.56 18.22
CA GLY A 162 12.68 3.71 17.87
C GLY A 162 11.94 4.73 16.99
N LEU A 163 11.25 4.25 15.97
CA LEU A 163 10.41 5.12 15.12
C LEU A 163 9.26 5.75 15.90
N ALA A 164 8.56 4.98 16.73
CA ALA A 164 7.48 5.49 17.58
C ALA A 164 7.98 6.60 18.51
N THR A 165 9.13 6.40 19.12
CA THR A 165 9.76 7.39 20.02
C THR A 165 10.17 8.65 19.26
N SER A 166 10.71 8.53 18.03
CA SER A 166 11.03 9.69 17.20
C SER A 166 9.78 10.50 16.87
N VAL A 167 8.69 9.84 16.44
CA VAL A 167 7.42 10.52 16.16
C VAL A 167 6.85 11.20 17.40
N GLU A 168 6.90 10.55 18.57
CA GLU A 168 6.42 11.10 19.84
C GLU A 168 7.18 12.37 20.23
N ASN A 169 8.50 12.38 20.03
CA ASN A 169 9.35 13.52 20.37
C ASN A 169 9.23 14.67 19.37
N GLU A 170 9.18 14.38 18.08
CA GLU A 170 9.14 15.39 17.00
C GLU A 170 7.74 15.93 16.74
N HIS A 171 6.71 15.12 17.01
CA HIS A 171 5.32 15.41 16.70
C HIS A 171 4.39 15.05 17.87
N PRO A 172 4.45 15.77 19.00
CA PRO A 172 3.72 15.43 20.23
C PRO A 172 2.18 15.55 20.10
N CYS A 173 1.69 16.03 18.97
CA CYS A 173 0.24 16.07 18.70
C CYS A 173 -0.33 14.73 18.19
N TYR A 174 0.52 13.76 17.86
CA TYR A 174 0.05 12.42 17.49
C TYR A 174 -0.18 11.55 18.72
N ASN A 175 -1.23 10.75 18.66
CA ASN A 175 -1.50 9.70 19.63
C ASN A 175 -0.81 8.43 19.16
N ILE A 176 0.20 8.00 19.90
CA ILE A 176 0.99 6.82 19.55
C ILE A 176 0.37 5.59 20.21
N ASN A 177 0.10 4.57 19.39
CA ASN A 177 -0.32 3.25 19.84
C ASN A 177 0.74 2.23 19.44
N LYS A 178 1.26 1.47 20.40
CA LYS A 178 2.26 0.44 20.19
C LYS A 178 1.64 -0.94 20.42
N VAL A 179 1.71 -1.79 19.43
CA VAL A 179 1.24 -3.17 19.48
C VAL A 179 2.42 -4.09 19.17
N TYR A 180 3.04 -4.59 20.23
CA TYR A 180 4.17 -5.51 20.13
C TYR A 180 3.71 -6.88 20.59
N LEU A 181 3.88 -7.90 19.75
CA LEU A 181 3.36 -9.24 20.02
C LEU A 181 3.96 -9.87 21.27
N ASP A 182 5.19 -9.52 21.62
CA ASP A 182 5.86 -9.93 22.86
C ASP A 182 5.11 -9.56 24.16
N ALA A 183 4.22 -8.55 24.09
CA ALA A 183 3.38 -8.14 25.21
C ALA A 183 2.13 -9.02 25.41
N TYR A 184 1.87 -9.94 24.48
CA TYR A 184 0.69 -10.81 24.48
C TYR A 184 1.08 -12.25 24.75
N THR A 185 0.15 -13.01 25.34
CA THR A 185 0.38 -14.41 25.61
C THR A 185 0.37 -15.21 24.30
N GLN A 186 1.46 -15.93 24.05
CA GLN A 186 1.60 -16.78 22.89
C GLN A 186 1.10 -18.20 23.18
N TYR A 187 0.41 -18.80 22.24
CA TYR A 187 -0.02 -20.21 22.28
C TYR A 187 0.53 -20.96 21.09
N THR A 188 1.34 -21.97 21.35
CA THR A 188 1.84 -22.88 20.32
C THR A 188 0.75 -23.86 19.91
N THR A 189 0.43 -23.92 18.63
CA THR A 189 -0.53 -24.89 18.07
C THR A 189 0.13 -25.68 16.95
N PRO A 190 -0.44 -26.85 16.54
CA PRO A 190 0.09 -27.63 15.42
C PRO A 190 0.11 -26.84 14.07
N GLY A 191 -0.61 -25.74 13.98
CA GLY A 191 -0.63 -24.88 12.82
C GLY A 191 0.20 -23.61 12.94
N GLY A 192 1.07 -23.53 13.95
CA GLY A 192 1.91 -22.38 14.25
C GLY A 192 1.51 -21.67 15.55
N GLU A 193 2.19 -20.59 15.83
CA GLU A 193 1.97 -19.75 16.99
C GLU A 193 0.76 -18.84 16.79
N ARG A 194 0.06 -18.54 17.88
CA ARG A 194 -1.13 -17.69 17.86
C ARG A 194 -1.19 -16.81 19.09
N TYR A 195 -1.65 -15.60 18.90
CA TYR A 195 -1.99 -14.65 19.95
C TYR A 195 -3.51 -14.54 20.07
N PRO A 196 -4.08 -14.49 21.28
CA PRO A 196 -5.52 -14.42 21.47
C PRO A 196 -6.11 -13.08 21.02
#